data_1bb82c15ba66a6d570a158f63f38ec88
#
_entry.id   1bb82c15ba66a6d570a158f63f38ec88
#
_cell.length_a   1.000
_cell.length_b   1.000
_cell.length_c   1.000
_cell.angle_alpha   90.00
_cell.angle_beta   90.00
_cell.angle_gamma   90.00
#
_symmetry.space_group_name_H-M   'P 1'
#
loop_
_entity.id
_entity.type
_entity.pdbx_description
1 polymer ?
#
loop_
_entity_poly.entity_id
_entity_poly.type
_entity_poly.pdbx_seq_one_letter_code
_entity_poly.pdbx_strand_id
1 'polypeptide(L)'
;MASFLESIKKVFAGKHKGAILGIDIGSASIKVVLLGKTEEKVSLLNYGEIMLGPRGGVSAGQATSLPPEKTAEALREILKEAGITPAHTFLAIPFSASLLSVAELPDVGNKELESMVPIEARRYIPVPISEVSLDWWALPKRKKEVAPTVPVAPSKEESKQLGKVEVIIAAIHNDVLSKYELIKHSANIPTATSHFEIEIFSTLRAVMGHNLSPTLVIDIGAGSTKLILVDEGVVRGSHIVSVGGQDITLSFSRSQGVSFVQAEEIKCRVGIVGEEEGRDVLAVAEIILSNIMNEALHFVENYEQKYETKIVKIILVGGGARLKGLEKIVAPKFPKVS
;
A
#
# COMPACT_ATOMS: atom_id res chain seq x y z
N MET A 1 -23.23 5.78 7.58
CA MET A 1 -22.23 6.01 6.53
C MET A 1 -22.11 4.72 5.74
N ALA A 2 -22.22 4.75 4.42
CA ALA A 2 -21.99 3.53 3.62
C ALA A 2 -20.55 3.09 3.82
N SER A 3 -20.31 1.80 4.11
CA SER A 3 -19.00 1.21 4.25
C SER A 3 -18.15 1.56 3.02
N PHE A 4 -16.87 1.86 3.23
CA PHE A 4 -15.88 2.14 2.19
C PHE A 4 -15.88 1.08 1.07
N LEU A 5 -16.02 -0.19 1.45
CA LEU A 5 -16.19 -1.31 0.51
C LEU A 5 -17.49 -1.28 -0.28
N GLU A 6 -18.61 -0.81 0.30
CA GLU A 6 -19.84 -0.61 -0.44
C GLU A 6 -19.72 0.52 -1.47
N SER A 7 -18.99 1.59 -1.14
CA SER A 7 -18.70 2.66 -2.09
C SER A 7 -17.87 2.14 -3.27
N ILE A 8 -16.83 1.35 -3.01
CA ILE A 8 -16.04 0.70 -4.06
C ILE A 8 -16.90 -0.29 -4.88
N LYS A 9 -17.68 -1.15 -4.22
CA LYS A 9 -18.57 -2.08 -4.92
C LYS A 9 -19.62 -1.33 -5.77
N LYS A 10 -20.19 -0.23 -5.28
CA LYS A 10 -21.15 0.59 -6.04
C LYS A 10 -20.51 1.26 -7.25
N VAL A 11 -19.28 1.76 -7.14
CA VAL A 11 -18.57 2.36 -8.28
C VAL A 11 -18.22 1.32 -9.34
N PHE A 12 -17.81 0.10 -8.93
CA PHE A 12 -17.52 -0.99 -9.87
C PHE A 12 -18.76 -1.75 -10.36
N ALA A 13 -19.85 -1.78 -9.59
CA ALA A 13 -21.12 -2.39 -10.00
C ALA A 13 -22.01 -1.44 -10.83
N GLY A 14 -21.79 -0.13 -10.73
CA GLY A 14 -22.51 0.86 -11.52
C GLY A 14 -22.10 0.80 -12.99
N LYS A 15 -23.08 0.82 -13.90
CA LYS A 15 -22.87 1.03 -15.35
C LYS A 15 -22.37 2.46 -15.62
N HIS A 16 -21.20 2.82 -15.05
CA HIS A 16 -20.59 4.12 -15.34
C HIS A 16 -19.91 4.06 -16.70
N LYS A 17 -20.60 4.59 -17.71
CA LYS A 17 -19.99 5.01 -18.97
C LYS A 17 -19.17 6.30 -18.68
N GLY A 18 -18.00 6.16 -18.09
CA GLY A 18 -17.18 7.32 -17.74
C GLY A 18 -15.75 6.95 -17.45
N ALA A 19 -14.87 7.94 -17.51
CA ALA A 19 -13.49 7.80 -17.12
C ALA A 19 -13.34 7.89 -15.60
N ILE A 20 -12.39 7.15 -15.06
CA ILE A 20 -12.01 7.15 -13.63
C ILE A 20 -10.60 7.69 -13.52
N LEU A 21 -10.43 8.70 -12.69
CA LEU A 21 -9.13 9.29 -12.36
C LEU A 21 -8.60 8.71 -11.05
N GLY A 22 -7.44 8.09 -11.10
CA GLY A 22 -6.65 7.72 -9.93
C GLY A 22 -5.57 8.74 -9.66
N ILE A 23 -5.41 9.17 -8.42
CA ILE A 23 -4.38 10.13 -7.98
C ILE A 23 -3.62 9.50 -6.82
N ASP A 24 -2.30 9.40 -6.97
CA ASP A 24 -1.36 9.00 -5.93
C ASP A 24 -0.43 10.16 -5.58
N ILE A 25 -0.49 10.64 -4.35
CA ILE A 25 0.38 11.69 -3.81
C ILE A 25 1.46 11.01 -2.97
N GLY A 26 2.52 10.58 -3.67
CA GLY A 26 3.67 9.97 -3.01
C GLY A 26 4.63 11.00 -2.41
N SER A 27 5.68 10.52 -1.76
CA SER A 27 6.68 11.40 -1.11
C SER A 27 7.61 12.11 -2.10
N ALA A 28 7.87 11.53 -3.29
CA ALA A 28 8.78 12.11 -4.29
C ALA A 28 8.04 12.68 -5.52
N SER A 29 6.84 12.19 -5.82
CA SER A 29 6.07 12.60 -7.00
C SER A 29 4.57 12.43 -6.79
N ILE A 30 3.78 13.20 -7.54
CA ILE A 30 2.35 12.93 -7.74
C ILE A 30 2.20 12.18 -9.05
N LYS A 31 1.41 11.11 -9.03
CA LYS A 31 1.05 10.34 -10.20
C LYS A 31 -0.45 10.41 -10.44
N VAL A 32 -0.83 10.52 -11.68
CA VAL A 32 -2.23 10.52 -12.12
C VAL A 32 -2.43 9.51 -13.24
N VAL A 33 -3.54 8.78 -13.19
CA VAL A 33 -3.91 7.79 -14.20
C VAL A 33 -5.39 7.95 -14.53
N LEU A 34 -5.70 8.15 -15.81
CA LEU A 34 -7.07 8.20 -16.30
C LEU A 34 -7.42 6.89 -17.01
N LEU A 35 -8.38 6.18 -16.47
CA LEU A 35 -8.87 4.92 -17.02
C LEU A 35 -10.26 5.08 -17.61
N GLY A 36 -10.46 4.56 -18.82
CA GLY A 36 -11.77 4.40 -19.43
C GLY A 36 -12.31 2.99 -19.18
N LYS A 37 -13.62 2.87 -18.99
CA LYS A 37 -14.29 1.59 -18.85
C LYS A 37 -15.37 1.45 -19.94
N THR A 38 -15.22 0.45 -20.79
CA THR A 38 -16.30 -0.10 -21.62
C THR A 38 -16.92 -1.31 -20.93
N GLU A 39 -17.98 -1.89 -21.48
CA GLU A 39 -18.63 -3.08 -20.87
C GLU A 39 -17.67 -4.27 -20.77
N GLU A 40 -16.70 -4.37 -21.68
CA GLU A 40 -15.80 -5.53 -21.79
C GLU A 40 -14.35 -5.25 -21.35
N LYS A 41 -13.92 -3.99 -21.28
CA LYS A 41 -12.50 -3.67 -21.13
C LYS A 41 -12.25 -2.38 -20.32
N VAL A 42 -11.20 -2.44 -19.49
CA VAL A 42 -10.58 -1.25 -18.91
C VAL A 42 -9.38 -0.87 -19.77
N SER A 43 -9.27 0.40 -20.14
CA SER A 43 -8.18 0.94 -20.96
C SER A 43 -7.55 2.17 -20.31
N LEU A 44 -6.23 2.28 -20.44
CA LEU A 44 -5.50 3.49 -20.07
C LEU A 44 -5.78 4.58 -21.10
N LEU A 45 -6.38 5.68 -20.68
CA LEU A 45 -6.66 6.84 -21.53
C LEU A 45 -5.53 7.87 -21.49
N ASN A 46 -5.05 8.19 -20.29
CA ASN A 46 -3.95 9.12 -20.11
C ASN A 46 -3.28 8.89 -18.74
N TYR A 47 -2.09 9.44 -18.56
CA TYR A 47 -1.36 9.40 -17.29
C TYR A 47 -0.37 10.57 -17.22
N GLY A 48 0.14 10.82 -16.01
CA GLY A 48 1.20 11.80 -15.80
C GLY A 48 1.91 11.61 -14.47
N GLU A 49 3.10 12.15 -14.38
CA GLU A 49 3.89 12.20 -13.15
C GLU A 49 4.57 13.55 -13.02
N ILE A 50 4.54 14.13 -11.80
CA ILE A 50 5.21 15.39 -11.49
C ILE A 50 6.05 15.24 -10.23
N MET A 51 7.32 15.64 -10.31
CA MET A 51 8.25 15.56 -9.18
C MET A 51 7.99 16.66 -8.16
N LEU A 52 7.96 16.29 -6.87
CA LEU A 52 7.70 17.21 -5.77
C LEU A 52 8.97 17.86 -5.21
N GLY A 53 10.10 17.19 -5.28
CA GLY A 53 11.37 17.66 -4.71
C GLY A 53 11.71 19.12 -5.05
N PRO A 54 11.72 19.55 -6.33
CA PRO A 54 12.02 20.94 -6.71
C PRO A 54 11.10 21.98 -6.06
N ARG A 55 9.85 21.63 -5.80
CA ARG A 55 8.88 22.51 -5.10
C ARG A 55 9.11 22.60 -3.59
N GLY A 56 9.76 21.59 -3.04
CA GLY A 56 10.18 21.52 -1.64
C GLY A 56 11.60 22.00 -1.37
N GLY A 57 12.30 22.52 -2.41
CA GLY A 57 13.69 22.96 -2.27
C GLY A 57 14.73 21.82 -2.20
N VAL A 58 14.37 20.62 -2.65
CA VAL A 58 15.25 19.47 -2.75
C VAL A 58 15.31 18.94 -4.18
N SER A 59 16.19 17.98 -4.46
CA SER A 59 16.38 17.44 -5.80
C SER A 59 15.16 16.64 -6.31
N ALA A 60 14.99 16.58 -7.62
CA ALA A 60 14.01 15.70 -8.26
C ALA A 60 14.29 14.24 -7.84
N GLY A 61 13.22 13.49 -7.51
CA GLY A 61 13.31 12.12 -7.00
C GLY A 61 13.56 12.00 -5.49
N GLN A 62 13.92 13.09 -4.82
CA GLN A 62 14.07 13.11 -3.37
C GLN A 62 12.70 13.29 -2.70
N ALA A 63 12.47 12.52 -1.64
CA ALA A 63 11.24 12.61 -0.86
C ALA A 63 11.14 13.96 -0.15
N THR A 64 9.97 14.55 -0.20
CA THR A 64 9.64 15.82 0.46
C THR A 64 8.20 15.82 0.94
N SER A 65 7.89 16.67 1.89
CA SER A 65 6.52 16.93 2.36
C SER A 65 6.17 18.38 2.02
N LEU A 66 5.24 18.58 1.10
CA LEU A 66 4.76 19.90 0.73
C LEU A 66 3.54 20.31 1.55
N PRO A 67 3.37 21.62 1.80
CA PRO A 67 2.10 22.17 2.27
C PRO A 67 0.95 21.79 1.30
N PRO A 68 -0.29 21.69 1.81
CA PRO A 68 -1.46 21.32 0.99
C PRO A 68 -1.62 22.20 -0.25
N GLU A 69 -1.40 23.50 -0.13
CA GLU A 69 -1.54 24.46 -1.21
C GLU A 69 -0.56 24.20 -2.38
N LYS A 70 0.73 23.99 -2.05
CA LYS A 70 1.76 23.62 -3.01
C LYS A 70 1.51 22.26 -3.66
N THR A 71 1.00 21.31 -2.87
CA THR A 71 0.61 19.99 -3.38
C THR A 71 -0.55 20.13 -4.37
N ALA A 72 -1.55 20.95 -4.06
CA ALA A 72 -2.68 21.23 -4.95
C ALA A 72 -2.27 21.97 -6.23
N GLU A 73 -1.29 22.88 -6.14
CA GLU A 73 -0.72 23.53 -7.33
C GLU A 73 -0.06 22.52 -8.27
N ALA A 74 0.78 21.65 -7.74
CA ALA A 74 1.42 20.58 -8.51
C ALA A 74 0.37 19.64 -9.15
N LEU A 75 -0.68 19.32 -8.41
CA LEU A 75 -1.78 18.50 -8.90
C LEU A 75 -2.57 19.17 -10.03
N ARG A 76 -2.87 20.47 -9.91
CA ARG A 76 -3.51 21.23 -10.99
C ARG A 76 -2.65 21.29 -12.26
N GLU A 77 -1.33 21.50 -12.08
CA GLU A 77 -0.38 21.57 -13.19
C GLU A 77 -0.35 20.26 -13.97
N ILE A 78 -0.16 19.12 -13.29
CA ILE A 78 -0.12 17.83 -13.97
C ILE A 78 -1.44 17.48 -14.66
N LEU A 79 -2.59 17.76 -14.03
CA LEU A 79 -3.89 17.54 -14.64
C LEU A 79 -4.09 18.41 -15.90
N LYS A 80 -3.65 19.66 -15.85
CA LYS A 80 -3.70 20.58 -17.00
C LYS A 80 -2.78 20.11 -18.13
N GLU A 81 -1.53 19.78 -17.83
CA GLU A 81 -0.56 19.32 -18.82
C GLU A 81 -0.97 18.00 -19.47
N ALA A 82 -1.52 17.08 -18.69
CA ALA A 82 -2.06 15.82 -19.19
C ALA A 82 -3.42 15.99 -19.90
N GLY A 83 -4.04 17.17 -19.89
CA GLY A 83 -5.36 17.38 -20.49
C GLY A 83 -6.46 16.58 -19.78
N ILE A 84 -6.31 16.32 -18.48
CA ILE A 84 -7.25 15.52 -17.69
C ILE A 84 -8.23 16.45 -16.98
N THR A 85 -9.52 16.26 -17.23
CA THR A 85 -10.59 16.90 -16.45
C THR A 85 -11.07 15.93 -15.39
N PRO A 86 -10.97 16.29 -14.07
CA PRO A 86 -11.44 15.44 -12.99
C PRO A 86 -12.95 15.14 -13.09
N ALA A 87 -13.31 13.87 -12.97
CA ALA A 87 -14.70 13.41 -12.92
C ALA A 87 -14.85 12.45 -11.72
N HIS A 88 -15.01 11.15 -11.94
CA HIS A 88 -14.91 10.17 -10.86
C HIS A 88 -13.46 10.01 -10.45
N THR A 89 -13.13 10.41 -9.22
CA THR A 89 -11.75 10.52 -8.77
C THR A 89 -11.51 9.69 -7.51
N PHE A 90 -10.42 8.96 -7.48
CA PHE A 90 -9.91 8.26 -6.30
C PHE A 90 -8.55 8.84 -5.92
N LEU A 91 -8.46 9.33 -4.68
CA LEU A 91 -7.21 9.81 -4.09
C LEU A 91 -6.66 8.76 -3.12
N ALA A 92 -5.44 8.36 -3.36
CA ALA A 92 -4.73 7.46 -2.46
C ALA A 92 -4.27 8.21 -1.21
N ILE A 93 -4.66 7.71 -0.04
CA ILE A 93 -4.10 8.14 1.26
C ILE A 93 -2.86 7.28 1.52
N PRO A 94 -1.70 7.89 1.85
CA PRO A 94 -0.50 7.13 2.14
C PRO A 94 -0.71 6.14 3.28
N PHE A 95 -0.18 4.94 3.12
CA PHE A 95 -0.28 3.92 4.18
C PHE A 95 0.41 4.38 5.47
N SER A 96 1.49 5.16 5.37
CA SER A 96 2.17 5.77 6.53
C SER A 96 1.30 6.72 7.35
N ALA A 97 0.20 7.21 6.78
CA ALA A 97 -0.78 8.10 7.43
C ALA A 97 -2.05 7.36 7.86
N SER A 98 -2.04 6.04 7.77
CA SER A 98 -3.16 5.18 8.15
C SER A 98 -2.67 4.03 9.02
N LEU A 99 -3.59 3.44 9.76
CA LEU A 99 -3.35 2.20 10.50
C LEU A 99 -4.25 1.12 9.91
N LEU A 100 -3.67 -0.05 9.68
CA LEU A 100 -4.40 -1.24 9.28
C LEU A 100 -3.99 -2.39 10.21
N SER A 101 -4.97 -2.99 10.87
CA SER A 101 -4.74 -4.09 11.81
C SER A 101 -5.77 -5.19 11.63
N VAL A 102 -5.39 -6.43 11.91
CA VAL A 102 -6.30 -7.56 11.94
C VAL A 102 -6.49 -7.99 13.40
N ALA A 103 -7.72 -7.85 13.88
CA ALA A 103 -8.12 -8.23 15.23
C ALA A 103 -8.98 -9.49 15.20
N GLU A 104 -8.88 -10.32 16.25
CA GLU A 104 -9.75 -11.46 16.46
C GLU A 104 -10.86 -11.10 17.44
N LEU A 105 -12.11 -11.23 17.03
CA LEU A 105 -13.30 -10.95 17.83
C LEU A 105 -14.18 -12.20 17.92
N PRO A 106 -15.09 -12.30 18.91
CA PRO A 106 -16.13 -13.33 18.93
C PRO A 106 -17.03 -13.22 17.68
N ASP A 107 -17.42 -14.35 17.11
CA ASP A 107 -18.32 -14.42 15.96
C ASP A 107 -19.79 -14.22 16.40
N VAL A 108 -20.17 -12.97 16.54
CA VAL A 108 -21.48 -12.58 17.11
C VAL A 108 -22.44 -11.94 16.11
N GLY A 109 -22.03 -11.67 14.92
CA GLY A 109 -22.82 -10.95 13.91
C GLY A 109 -22.46 -9.46 13.78
N ASN A 110 -22.88 -8.87 12.66
CA ASN A 110 -22.38 -7.54 12.27
C ASN A 110 -22.82 -6.41 13.23
N LYS A 111 -24.02 -6.50 13.82
CA LYS A 111 -24.52 -5.44 14.73
C LYS A 111 -23.74 -5.39 16.03
N GLU A 112 -23.42 -6.53 16.58
CA GLU A 112 -22.62 -6.65 17.78
C GLU A 112 -21.16 -6.27 17.50
N LEU A 113 -20.61 -6.68 16.35
CA LEU A 113 -19.28 -6.28 15.92
C LEU A 113 -19.17 -4.77 15.75
N GLU A 114 -20.20 -4.07 15.23
CA GLU A 114 -20.22 -2.62 15.08
C GLU A 114 -19.98 -1.89 16.42
N SER A 115 -20.45 -2.45 17.52
CA SER A 115 -20.22 -1.91 18.87
C SER A 115 -18.88 -2.34 19.47
N MET A 116 -18.38 -3.52 19.11
CA MET A 116 -17.16 -4.10 19.68
C MET A 116 -15.89 -3.58 19.02
N VAL A 117 -15.91 -3.40 17.70
CA VAL A 117 -14.73 -2.97 16.92
C VAL A 117 -14.14 -1.66 17.40
N PRO A 118 -14.90 -0.57 17.69
CA PRO A 118 -14.32 0.68 18.21
C PRO A 118 -13.64 0.51 19.57
N ILE A 119 -14.09 -0.45 20.39
CA ILE A 119 -13.48 -0.76 21.69
C ILE A 119 -12.16 -1.49 21.48
N GLU A 120 -12.16 -2.53 20.64
CA GLU A 120 -10.96 -3.30 20.32
C GLU A 120 -9.91 -2.45 19.58
N ALA A 121 -10.35 -1.56 18.70
CA ALA A 121 -9.48 -0.67 17.94
C ALA A 121 -8.57 0.20 18.84
N ARG A 122 -9.02 0.53 20.06
CA ARG A 122 -8.21 1.30 21.04
C ARG A 122 -6.91 0.59 21.43
N ARG A 123 -6.81 -0.71 21.24
CA ARG A 123 -5.58 -1.47 21.55
C ARG A 123 -4.49 -1.28 20.50
N TYR A 124 -4.88 -0.88 19.30
CA TYR A 124 -3.99 -0.74 18.15
C TYR A 124 -3.74 0.73 17.77
N ILE A 125 -4.70 1.61 18.09
CA ILE A 125 -4.65 3.02 17.72
C ILE A 125 -4.03 3.83 18.88
N PRO A 126 -2.86 4.46 18.67
CA PRO A 126 -2.13 5.16 19.75
C PRO A 126 -2.67 6.57 20.05
N VAL A 127 -3.84 6.92 19.50
CA VAL A 127 -4.51 8.21 19.70
C VAL A 127 -5.98 8.00 20.05
N PRO A 128 -6.68 9.00 20.61
CA PRO A 128 -8.12 8.90 20.90
C PRO A 128 -8.93 8.53 19.65
N ILE A 129 -9.91 7.64 19.79
CA ILE A 129 -10.78 7.22 18.68
C ILE A 129 -11.51 8.39 18.03
N SER A 130 -11.79 9.46 18.78
CA SER A 130 -12.39 10.70 18.25
C SER A 130 -11.50 11.46 17.26
N GLU A 131 -10.19 11.19 17.26
CA GLU A 131 -9.22 11.82 16.35
C GLU A 131 -8.99 11.05 15.06
N VAL A 132 -9.64 9.90 14.91
CA VAL A 132 -9.53 9.05 13.71
C VAL A 132 -10.89 8.78 13.08
N SER A 133 -10.88 8.62 11.78
CA SER A 133 -11.97 7.99 11.03
C SER A 133 -11.69 6.51 10.94
N LEU A 134 -12.61 5.71 11.48
CA LEU A 134 -12.52 4.26 11.58
C LEU A 134 -13.43 3.59 10.56
N ASP A 135 -12.92 2.60 9.87
CA ASP A 135 -13.69 1.65 9.07
C ASP A 135 -13.22 0.22 9.37
N TRP A 136 -14.09 -0.75 9.14
CA TRP A 136 -13.78 -2.14 9.42
C TRP A 136 -14.61 -3.10 8.59
N TRP A 137 -14.12 -4.33 8.43
CA TRP A 137 -14.91 -5.41 7.85
C TRP A 137 -14.48 -6.77 8.37
N ALA A 138 -15.44 -7.67 8.55
CA ALA A 138 -15.17 -9.05 8.94
C ALA A 138 -14.56 -9.81 7.75
N LEU A 139 -13.47 -10.52 8.01
CA LEU A 139 -12.80 -11.33 7.01
C LEU A 139 -13.52 -12.67 6.83
N PRO A 140 -13.53 -13.24 5.63
CA PRO A 140 -14.04 -14.58 5.42
C PRO A 140 -13.24 -15.57 6.27
N LYS A 141 -13.95 -16.56 6.84
CA LYS A 141 -13.30 -17.66 7.57
C LYS A 141 -12.36 -18.39 6.61
N ARG A 142 -11.13 -18.63 7.07
CA ARG A 142 -10.16 -19.43 6.31
C ARG A 142 -10.70 -20.84 6.11
N LYS A 143 -10.55 -21.37 4.92
CA LYS A 143 -10.78 -22.78 4.66
C LYS A 143 -9.65 -23.55 5.35
N LYS A 144 -9.89 -24.07 6.57
CA LYS A 144 -8.97 -25.06 7.15
C LYS A 144 -8.95 -26.23 6.20
N GLU A 145 -7.78 -26.64 5.73
CA GLU A 145 -7.62 -27.97 5.19
C GLU A 145 -7.98 -28.93 6.34
N VAL A 146 -9.15 -29.55 6.21
CA VAL A 146 -9.59 -30.60 7.15
C VAL A 146 -8.65 -31.78 6.89
N ALA A 147 -7.62 -31.92 7.74
CA ALA A 147 -6.96 -33.20 7.85
C ALA A 147 -8.05 -34.24 8.10
N PRO A 148 -8.02 -35.43 7.47
CA PRO A 148 -9.05 -36.43 7.66
C PRO A 148 -9.06 -36.86 9.12
N THR A 149 -9.89 -36.21 9.92
CA THR A 149 -10.13 -36.59 11.32
C THR A 149 -11.01 -37.82 11.29
N VAL A 150 -10.48 -38.90 11.87
CA VAL A 150 -11.26 -40.08 12.27
C VAL A 150 -12.47 -39.59 13.06
N PRO A 151 -13.71 -40.05 12.76
CA PRO A 151 -14.89 -39.58 13.50
C PRO A 151 -14.76 -39.97 14.97
N VAL A 152 -14.42 -39.04 15.84
CA VAL A 152 -14.57 -39.16 17.29
C VAL A 152 -15.98 -38.73 17.61
N ALA A 153 -16.76 -39.58 18.26
CA ALA A 153 -18.12 -39.32 18.69
C ALA A 153 -18.18 -38.01 19.51
N PRO A 154 -19.16 -37.11 19.27
CA PRO A 154 -19.25 -35.86 20.01
C PRO A 154 -19.50 -36.10 21.49
N SER A 155 -18.60 -35.63 22.35
CA SER A 155 -18.82 -35.54 23.79
C SER A 155 -19.85 -34.44 24.09
N LYS A 156 -20.81 -34.73 24.98
CA LYS A 156 -22.00 -33.88 25.29
C LYS A 156 -21.70 -32.59 26.06
N GLU A 157 -20.48 -32.07 26.07
CA GLU A 157 -20.10 -30.84 26.78
C GLU A 157 -19.34 -29.82 25.94
N GLU A 158 -19.72 -29.69 24.66
CA GLU A 158 -19.35 -28.47 23.95
C GLU A 158 -20.26 -27.33 24.41
N SER A 159 -19.88 -26.68 25.51
CA SER A 159 -20.33 -25.32 25.81
C SER A 159 -20.17 -24.47 24.55
N LYS A 160 -21.20 -23.69 24.20
CA LYS A 160 -21.24 -22.73 23.09
C LYS A 160 -20.09 -21.74 23.20
N GLN A 161 -18.85 -22.15 22.92
CA GLN A 161 -17.78 -21.22 22.64
C GLN A 161 -18.14 -20.57 21.29
N LEU A 162 -18.53 -19.30 21.35
CA LEU A 162 -18.66 -18.45 20.17
C LEU A 162 -17.38 -18.60 19.35
N GLY A 163 -17.50 -18.96 18.08
CA GLY A 163 -16.36 -19.01 17.18
C GLY A 163 -15.66 -17.66 17.15
N LYS A 164 -14.45 -17.61 16.60
CA LYS A 164 -13.74 -16.36 16.38
C LYS A 164 -13.89 -15.91 14.91
N VAL A 165 -13.97 -14.61 14.71
CA VAL A 165 -13.93 -13.95 13.40
C VAL A 165 -12.76 -12.98 13.38
N GLU A 166 -11.98 -12.98 12.32
CA GLU A 166 -10.98 -11.94 12.07
C GLU A 166 -11.66 -10.72 11.46
N VAL A 167 -11.30 -9.55 11.97
CA VAL A 167 -11.82 -8.26 11.50
C VAL A 167 -10.62 -7.40 11.13
N ILE A 168 -10.61 -6.89 9.92
CA ILE A 168 -9.65 -5.86 9.54
C ILE A 168 -10.20 -4.51 10.00
N ILE A 169 -9.34 -3.75 10.66
CA ILE A 169 -9.63 -2.43 11.19
C ILE A 169 -8.74 -1.45 10.44
N ALA A 170 -9.34 -0.45 9.82
CA ALA A 170 -8.64 0.64 9.15
C ALA A 170 -8.94 1.95 9.87
N ALA A 171 -7.90 2.71 10.19
CA ALA A 171 -8.04 4.02 10.82
C ALA A 171 -7.15 5.04 10.11
N ILE A 172 -7.69 6.23 9.88
CA ILE A 172 -6.97 7.37 9.31
C ILE A 172 -7.17 8.56 10.24
N HIS A 173 -6.09 9.26 10.58
CA HIS A 173 -6.17 10.46 11.41
C HIS A 173 -7.00 11.54 10.73
N ASN A 174 -7.90 12.20 11.46
CA ASN A 174 -8.81 13.21 10.91
C ASN A 174 -8.08 14.40 10.29
N ASP A 175 -6.92 14.77 10.84
CA ASP A 175 -6.09 15.84 10.29
C ASP A 175 -5.54 15.48 8.90
N VAL A 176 -5.22 14.19 8.69
CA VAL A 176 -4.79 13.69 7.38
C VAL A 176 -5.92 13.80 6.38
N LEU A 177 -7.13 13.35 6.74
CA LEU A 177 -8.30 13.49 5.88
C LEU A 177 -8.60 14.95 5.56
N SER A 178 -8.54 15.82 6.56
CA SER A 178 -8.73 17.27 6.40
C SER A 178 -7.71 17.89 5.44
N LYS A 179 -6.43 17.47 5.56
CA LYS A 179 -5.36 17.88 4.63
C LYS A 179 -5.68 17.46 3.19
N TYR A 180 -6.11 16.21 2.99
CA TYR A 180 -6.43 15.70 1.64
C TYR A 180 -7.71 16.32 1.08
N GLU A 181 -8.71 16.63 1.91
CA GLU A 181 -9.88 17.41 1.49
C GLU A 181 -9.48 18.82 1.03
N LEU A 182 -8.55 19.48 1.75
CA LEU A 182 -8.04 20.79 1.36
C LEU A 182 -7.28 20.72 0.01
N ILE A 183 -6.41 19.72 -0.18
CA ILE A 183 -5.71 19.49 -1.46
C ILE A 183 -6.73 19.29 -2.58
N LYS A 184 -7.71 18.42 -2.38
CA LYS A 184 -8.77 18.12 -3.34
C LYS A 184 -9.55 19.37 -3.74
N HIS A 185 -10.04 20.12 -2.76
CA HIS A 185 -10.76 21.37 -2.97
C HIS A 185 -9.90 22.39 -3.73
N SER A 186 -8.66 22.62 -3.27
CA SER A 186 -7.73 23.57 -3.90
C SER A 186 -7.29 23.14 -5.30
N ALA A 187 -7.33 21.85 -5.61
CA ALA A 187 -7.06 21.33 -6.95
C ALA A 187 -8.29 21.32 -7.88
N ASN A 188 -9.44 21.85 -7.45
CA ASN A 188 -10.71 21.84 -8.18
C ASN A 188 -11.22 20.44 -8.53
N ILE A 189 -10.99 19.46 -7.66
CA ILE A 189 -11.52 18.11 -7.82
C ILE A 189 -12.94 18.06 -7.22
N PRO A 190 -13.97 17.60 -7.98
CA PRO A 190 -15.34 17.59 -7.52
C PRO A 190 -15.52 16.69 -6.29
N THR A 191 -16.05 17.24 -5.19
CA THR A 191 -16.26 16.48 -3.94
C THR A 191 -17.31 15.38 -4.09
N ALA A 192 -18.38 15.64 -4.84
CA ALA A 192 -19.50 14.71 -5.00
C ALA A 192 -19.13 13.38 -5.70
N THR A 193 -18.05 13.37 -6.48
CA THR A 193 -17.60 12.22 -7.28
C THR A 193 -16.18 11.78 -6.95
N SER A 194 -15.65 12.20 -5.79
CA SER A 194 -14.31 11.83 -5.33
C SER A 194 -14.35 11.02 -4.04
N HIS A 195 -13.41 10.06 -3.95
CA HIS A 195 -13.31 9.12 -2.84
C HIS A 195 -11.86 9.01 -2.39
N PHE A 196 -11.65 8.73 -1.11
CA PHE A 196 -10.35 8.37 -0.56
C PHE A 196 -10.21 6.85 -0.45
N GLU A 197 -9.00 6.38 -0.62
CA GLU A 197 -8.64 4.99 -0.41
C GLU A 197 -7.21 4.90 0.14
N ILE A 198 -6.96 4.00 1.07
CA ILE A 198 -5.58 3.72 1.50
C ILE A 198 -4.81 3.09 0.33
N GLU A 199 -3.65 3.65 -0.02
CA GLU A 199 -2.88 3.33 -1.25
C GLU A 199 -2.62 1.83 -1.46
N ILE A 200 -2.45 1.05 -0.38
CA ILE A 200 -2.17 -0.38 -0.50
C ILE A 200 -3.31 -1.16 -1.17
N PHE A 201 -4.57 -0.74 -1.01
CA PHE A 201 -5.69 -1.43 -1.64
C PHE A 201 -5.72 -1.24 -3.15
N SER A 202 -5.36 -0.04 -3.64
CA SER A 202 -5.22 0.20 -5.08
C SER A 202 -4.05 -0.58 -5.67
N THR A 203 -2.91 -0.63 -4.95
CA THR A 203 -1.75 -1.45 -5.33
C THR A 203 -2.15 -2.92 -5.44
N LEU A 204 -2.80 -3.48 -4.41
CA LEU A 204 -3.21 -4.88 -4.40
C LEU A 204 -4.17 -5.21 -5.56
N ARG A 205 -5.14 -4.35 -5.85
CA ARG A 205 -6.03 -4.57 -7.02
C ARG A 205 -5.27 -4.61 -8.34
N ALA A 206 -4.22 -3.81 -8.47
CA ALA A 206 -3.42 -3.77 -9.69
C ALA A 206 -2.56 -5.02 -9.88
N VAL A 207 -2.04 -5.63 -8.80
CA VAL A 207 -1.03 -6.68 -8.89
C VAL A 207 -1.51 -8.09 -8.54
N MET A 208 -2.57 -8.22 -7.73
CA MET A 208 -3.05 -9.54 -7.30
C MET A 208 -3.97 -10.21 -8.32
N GLY A 209 -4.77 -9.43 -9.08
CA GLY A 209 -5.77 -10.00 -10.00
C GLY A 209 -6.69 -10.99 -9.28
N HIS A 210 -6.74 -12.23 -9.76
CA HIS A 210 -7.50 -13.34 -9.14
C HIS A 210 -6.63 -14.28 -8.30
N ASN A 211 -5.40 -13.87 -7.97
CA ASN A 211 -4.51 -14.70 -7.17
C ASN A 211 -5.00 -14.74 -5.71
N LEU A 212 -5.26 -15.94 -5.21
CA LEU A 212 -5.69 -16.20 -3.83
C LEU A 212 -4.58 -16.82 -2.97
N SER A 213 -3.44 -17.14 -3.56
CA SER A 213 -2.33 -17.77 -2.85
C SER A 213 -1.68 -16.81 -1.85
N PRO A 214 -1.15 -17.32 -0.73
CA PRO A 214 -0.41 -16.52 0.24
C PRO A 214 0.76 -15.79 -0.44
N THR A 215 0.70 -14.47 -0.48
CA THR A 215 1.61 -13.60 -1.25
C THR A 215 2.12 -12.47 -0.38
N LEU A 216 3.43 -12.23 -0.40
CA LEU A 216 4.03 -11.02 0.11
C LEU A 216 4.16 -10.00 -1.02
N VAL A 217 3.59 -8.82 -0.86
CA VAL A 217 3.81 -7.66 -1.73
C VAL A 217 4.80 -6.72 -1.04
N ILE A 218 5.90 -6.41 -1.71
CA ILE A 218 6.92 -5.47 -1.25
C ILE A 218 6.87 -4.24 -2.14
N ASP A 219 6.34 -3.13 -1.61
CA ASP A 219 6.25 -1.85 -2.32
C ASP A 219 7.39 -0.94 -1.87
N ILE A 220 8.43 -0.84 -2.70
CA ILE A 220 9.61 -0.01 -2.43
C ILE A 220 9.39 1.37 -3.01
N GLY A 221 8.94 2.29 -2.16
CA GLY A 221 8.78 3.72 -2.49
C GLY A 221 10.09 4.50 -2.41
N ALA A 222 10.01 5.83 -2.56
CA ALA A 222 11.18 6.70 -2.40
C ALA A 222 11.63 6.81 -0.94
N GLY A 223 10.72 7.09 -0.01
CA GLY A 223 11.06 7.32 1.40
C GLY A 223 10.70 6.18 2.36
N SER A 224 10.00 5.14 1.91
CA SER A 224 9.62 4.00 2.74
C SER A 224 9.31 2.79 1.88
N THR A 225 9.37 1.60 2.50
CA THR A 225 8.96 0.33 1.91
C THR A 225 7.76 -0.22 2.69
N LYS A 226 6.73 -0.67 1.98
CA LYS A 226 5.54 -1.28 2.56
C LYS A 226 5.57 -2.78 2.31
N LEU A 227 5.33 -3.55 3.34
CA LEU A 227 5.22 -5.00 3.31
C LEU A 227 3.76 -5.36 3.54
N ILE A 228 3.15 -6.12 2.64
CA ILE A 228 1.73 -6.46 2.70
C ILE A 228 1.59 -7.96 2.48
N LEU A 229 1.03 -8.65 3.45
CA LEU A 229 0.68 -10.06 3.34
C LEU A 229 -0.77 -10.21 2.93
N VAL A 230 -0.98 -10.91 1.83
CA VAL A 230 -2.31 -11.20 1.27
C VAL A 230 -2.48 -12.71 1.21
N ASP A 231 -3.61 -13.19 1.69
CA ASP A 231 -3.97 -14.60 1.64
C ASP A 231 -5.48 -14.74 1.44
N GLU A 232 -5.89 -15.65 0.55
CA GLU A 232 -7.29 -15.79 0.13
C GLU A 232 -7.92 -14.46 -0.38
N GLY A 233 -7.10 -13.59 -0.98
CA GLY A 233 -7.54 -12.31 -1.52
C GLY A 233 -7.77 -11.21 -0.49
N VAL A 234 -7.41 -11.43 0.78
CA VAL A 234 -7.56 -10.45 1.86
C VAL A 234 -6.21 -10.11 2.50
N VAL A 235 -6.07 -8.88 2.98
CA VAL A 235 -4.89 -8.44 3.73
C VAL A 235 -4.89 -9.12 5.10
N ARG A 236 -3.85 -9.88 5.40
CA ARG A 236 -3.65 -10.56 6.69
C ARG A 236 -2.66 -9.84 7.59
N GLY A 237 -1.86 -8.97 7.02
CA GLY A 237 -0.90 -8.16 7.75
C GLY A 237 -0.29 -7.08 6.87
N SER A 238 0.23 -6.07 7.51
CA SER A 238 0.94 -4.98 6.85
C SER A 238 2.00 -4.40 7.77
N HIS A 239 3.11 -3.95 7.20
CA HIS A 239 4.22 -3.37 7.93
C HIS A 239 4.90 -2.29 7.09
N ILE A 240 5.47 -1.26 7.73
CA ILE A 240 6.20 -0.19 7.08
C ILE A 240 7.64 -0.21 7.57
N VAL A 241 8.55 -0.27 6.61
CA VAL A 241 9.98 -0.03 6.85
C VAL A 241 10.28 1.40 6.44
N SER A 242 10.78 2.22 7.37
CA SER A 242 11.08 3.64 7.15
C SER A 242 12.36 3.86 6.33
N VAL A 243 12.54 3.03 5.30
CA VAL A 243 13.68 3.03 4.38
C VAL A 243 13.16 2.80 2.96
N GLY A 244 13.68 3.54 1.98
CA GLY A 244 13.24 3.43 0.59
C GLY A 244 14.36 3.70 -0.41
N GLY A 245 13.98 3.88 -1.66
CA GLY A 245 14.93 4.05 -2.77
C GLY A 245 15.84 5.28 -2.65
N GLN A 246 15.39 6.35 -2.00
CA GLN A 246 16.21 7.54 -1.79
C GLN A 246 17.39 7.30 -0.81
N ASP A 247 17.23 6.36 0.14
CA ASP A 247 18.29 6.09 1.12
C ASP A 247 19.51 5.47 0.44
N ILE A 248 19.30 4.66 -0.60
CA ILE A 248 20.37 4.17 -1.47
C ILE A 248 21.04 5.35 -2.17
N THR A 249 20.26 6.27 -2.75
CA THR A 249 20.79 7.44 -3.46
C THR A 249 21.58 8.36 -2.55
N LEU A 250 21.05 8.67 -1.36
CA LEU A 250 21.70 9.51 -0.37
C LEU A 250 23.00 8.90 0.14
N SER A 251 22.99 7.60 0.43
CA SER A 251 24.18 6.89 0.89
C SER A 251 25.23 6.82 -0.21
N PHE A 252 24.82 6.55 -1.45
CA PHE A 252 25.72 6.53 -2.60
C PHE A 252 26.29 7.94 -2.89
N SER A 253 25.47 8.99 -2.88
CA SER A 253 25.89 10.37 -3.01
C SER A 253 26.99 10.75 -2.00
N ARG A 254 26.78 10.39 -0.74
CA ARG A 254 27.76 10.65 0.35
C ARG A 254 29.03 9.86 0.18
N SER A 255 28.95 8.57 -0.15
CA SER A 255 30.13 7.69 -0.28
C SER A 255 31.00 8.07 -1.48
N GLN A 256 30.41 8.55 -2.56
CA GLN A 256 31.10 8.89 -3.80
C GLN A 256 31.40 10.40 -3.95
N GLY A 257 30.92 11.24 -3.04
CA GLY A 257 31.10 12.69 -3.11
C GLY A 257 30.43 13.35 -4.33
N VAL A 258 29.34 12.75 -4.83
CA VAL A 258 28.57 13.27 -5.98
C VAL A 258 27.25 13.89 -5.52
N SER A 259 26.63 14.74 -6.36
CA SER A 259 25.32 15.29 -6.05
C SER A 259 24.23 14.20 -6.00
N PHE A 260 23.11 14.48 -5.31
CA PHE A 260 21.98 13.56 -5.27
C PHE A 260 21.48 13.22 -6.69
N VAL A 261 21.41 14.21 -7.58
CA VAL A 261 20.94 14.01 -8.96
C VAL A 261 21.84 13.05 -9.71
N GLN A 262 23.16 13.23 -9.62
CA GLN A 262 24.13 12.32 -10.25
C GLN A 262 24.06 10.93 -9.65
N ALA A 263 23.91 10.83 -8.32
CA ALA A 263 23.75 9.54 -7.63
C ALA A 263 22.48 8.81 -8.07
N GLU A 264 21.36 9.53 -8.21
CA GLU A 264 20.08 8.97 -8.68
C GLU A 264 20.18 8.49 -10.13
N GLU A 265 20.79 9.28 -11.01
CA GLU A 265 21.03 8.91 -12.41
C GLU A 265 21.87 7.64 -12.53
N ILE A 266 22.98 7.57 -11.79
CA ILE A 266 23.85 6.39 -11.77
C ILE A 266 23.08 5.18 -11.24
N LYS A 267 22.41 5.30 -10.08
CA LYS A 267 21.58 4.22 -9.51
C LYS A 267 20.55 3.70 -10.50
N CYS A 268 19.81 4.57 -11.18
CA CYS A 268 18.78 4.18 -12.13
C CYS A 268 19.34 3.53 -13.40
N ARG A 269 20.50 3.99 -13.86
CA ARG A 269 21.15 3.49 -15.08
C ARG A 269 21.85 2.16 -14.85
N VAL A 270 22.67 2.09 -13.80
CA VAL A 270 23.55 0.94 -13.51
C VAL A 270 22.82 -0.14 -12.69
N GLY A 271 21.99 0.27 -11.72
CA GLY A 271 21.40 -0.63 -10.74
C GLY A 271 22.43 -1.18 -9.76
N ILE A 272 22.22 -2.41 -9.28
CA ILE A 272 23.12 -3.11 -8.37
C ILE A 272 23.95 -4.21 -9.07
N VAL A 273 23.93 -4.28 -10.39
CA VAL A 273 24.58 -5.34 -11.17
C VAL A 273 25.71 -4.81 -12.05
N GLY A 274 25.94 -3.51 -12.05
CA GLY A 274 26.95 -2.89 -12.88
C GLY A 274 27.79 -1.86 -12.12
N GLU A 275 28.91 -1.49 -12.69
CA GLU A 275 29.81 -0.43 -12.23
C GLU A 275 29.86 0.69 -13.26
N GLU A 276 30.04 1.91 -12.81
CA GLU A 276 30.31 3.05 -13.66
C GLU A 276 31.48 3.86 -13.09
N GLU A 277 32.53 4.00 -13.89
CA GLU A 277 33.75 4.70 -13.50
C GLU A 277 34.36 4.19 -12.16
N GLY A 278 34.27 2.87 -11.90
CA GLY A 278 34.71 2.26 -10.64
C GLY A 278 33.81 2.53 -9.44
N ARG A 279 32.57 3.02 -9.69
CA ARG A 279 31.57 3.31 -8.66
C ARG A 279 30.58 2.15 -8.57
N ASP A 280 30.68 1.42 -7.47
CA ASP A 280 29.79 0.28 -7.19
C ASP A 280 28.59 0.72 -6.34
N VAL A 281 27.38 0.64 -6.92
CA VAL A 281 26.14 0.92 -6.22
C VAL A 281 25.78 -0.23 -5.29
N LEU A 282 26.21 -1.47 -5.58
CA LEU A 282 25.86 -2.66 -4.82
C LEU A 282 26.29 -2.55 -3.36
N ALA A 283 27.56 -2.16 -3.11
CA ALA A 283 28.10 -2.09 -1.75
C ALA A 283 27.28 -1.21 -0.80
N VAL A 284 26.71 -0.13 -1.34
CA VAL A 284 25.85 0.79 -0.58
C VAL A 284 24.41 0.28 -0.52
N ALA A 285 23.89 -0.22 -1.62
CA ALA A 285 22.51 -0.71 -1.72
C ALA A 285 22.29 -1.96 -0.87
N GLU A 286 23.32 -2.82 -0.75
CA GLU A 286 23.24 -4.09 -0.01
C GLU A 286 22.87 -3.89 1.46
N ILE A 287 23.44 -2.89 2.12
CA ILE A 287 23.14 -2.59 3.53
C ILE A 287 21.66 -2.20 3.67
N ILE A 288 21.17 -1.32 2.80
CA ILE A 288 19.82 -0.78 2.84
C ILE A 288 18.79 -1.86 2.47
N LEU A 289 19.05 -2.60 1.40
CA LEU A 289 18.18 -3.69 0.95
C LEU A 289 18.18 -4.86 1.94
N SER A 290 19.31 -5.16 2.59
CA SER A 290 19.37 -6.19 3.64
C SER A 290 18.50 -5.82 4.85
N ASN A 291 18.44 -4.54 5.23
CA ASN A 291 17.52 -4.10 6.28
C ASN A 291 16.07 -4.35 5.88
N ILE A 292 15.67 -3.94 4.67
CA ILE A 292 14.31 -4.18 4.16
C ILE A 292 14.00 -5.69 4.12
N MET A 293 14.94 -6.50 3.66
CA MET A 293 14.73 -7.95 3.54
C MET A 293 14.66 -8.65 4.90
N ASN A 294 15.43 -8.20 5.90
CA ASN A 294 15.36 -8.75 7.25
C ASN A 294 14.00 -8.45 7.89
N GLU A 295 13.49 -7.21 7.76
CA GLU A 295 12.14 -6.86 8.19
C GLU A 295 11.07 -7.71 7.47
N ALA A 296 11.23 -7.92 6.17
CA ALA A 296 10.34 -8.75 5.38
C ALA A 296 10.35 -10.22 5.84
N LEU A 297 11.54 -10.78 6.16
CA LEU A 297 11.67 -12.14 6.68
C LEU A 297 10.96 -12.28 8.03
N HIS A 298 11.23 -11.40 8.99
CA HIS A 298 10.57 -11.42 10.29
C HIS A 298 9.04 -11.28 10.16
N PHE A 299 8.59 -10.42 9.27
CA PHE A 299 7.17 -10.22 9.02
C PHE A 299 6.51 -11.48 8.45
N VAL A 300 7.18 -12.16 7.53
CA VAL A 300 6.73 -13.45 6.96
C VAL A 300 6.75 -14.56 8.01
N GLU A 301 7.82 -14.69 8.78
CA GLU A 301 7.95 -15.71 9.83
C GLU A 301 6.81 -15.61 10.85
N ASN A 302 6.49 -14.39 11.30
CA ASN A 302 5.37 -14.15 12.23
C ASN A 302 4.02 -14.57 11.61
N TYR A 303 3.80 -14.28 10.33
CA TYR A 303 2.60 -14.69 9.62
C TYR A 303 2.52 -16.21 9.49
N GLU A 304 3.59 -16.85 9.03
CA GLU A 304 3.66 -18.28 8.82
C GLU A 304 3.46 -19.08 10.13
N GLN A 305 4.01 -18.55 11.22
CA GLN A 305 3.82 -19.13 12.55
C GLN A 305 2.37 -18.96 13.05
N LYS A 306 1.78 -17.76 12.87
CA LYS A 306 0.41 -17.48 13.32
C LYS A 306 -0.62 -18.30 12.57
N TYR A 307 -0.45 -18.45 11.26
CA TYR A 307 -1.46 -19.03 10.37
C TYR A 307 -1.13 -20.45 9.90
N GLU A 308 0.00 -21.01 10.29
CA GLU A 308 0.48 -22.35 9.87
C GLU A 308 0.48 -22.51 8.33
N THR A 309 0.77 -21.43 7.62
CA THR A 309 0.66 -21.34 6.16
C THR A 309 1.91 -20.67 5.59
N LYS A 310 2.50 -21.26 4.56
CA LYS A 310 3.69 -20.72 3.88
C LYS A 310 3.32 -19.73 2.79
N ILE A 311 4.09 -18.63 2.68
CA ILE A 311 4.01 -17.79 1.49
C ILE A 311 4.59 -18.55 0.29
N VAL A 312 3.98 -18.35 -0.88
CA VAL A 312 4.39 -19.02 -2.11
C VAL A 312 4.79 -18.06 -3.21
N LYS A 313 4.53 -16.77 -3.01
CA LYS A 313 4.80 -15.74 -4.02
C LYS A 313 5.26 -14.43 -3.37
N ILE A 314 6.19 -13.74 -4.04
CA ILE A 314 6.57 -12.36 -3.73
C ILE A 314 6.31 -11.51 -4.97
N ILE A 315 5.72 -10.34 -4.76
CA ILE A 315 5.51 -9.35 -5.81
C ILE A 315 6.24 -8.07 -5.41
N LEU A 316 7.16 -7.63 -6.25
CA LEU A 316 7.91 -6.39 -6.07
C LEU A 316 7.20 -5.27 -6.83
N VAL A 317 6.89 -4.17 -6.16
CA VAL A 317 6.23 -3.00 -6.74
C VAL A 317 6.88 -1.70 -6.26
N GLY A 318 6.37 -0.56 -6.74
CA GLY A 318 6.94 0.75 -6.47
C GLY A 318 8.11 1.11 -7.37
N GLY A 319 8.60 2.34 -7.22
CA GLY A 319 9.73 2.84 -8.01
C GLY A 319 11.02 2.05 -7.79
N GLY A 320 11.25 1.61 -6.55
CA GLY A 320 12.42 0.83 -6.17
C GLY A 320 12.46 -0.58 -6.78
N ALA A 321 11.31 -1.15 -7.13
CA ALA A 321 11.25 -2.44 -7.81
C ALA A 321 11.90 -2.43 -9.22
N ARG A 322 12.08 -1.23 -9.80
CA ARG A 322 12.79 -1.04 -11.08
C ARG A 322 14.32 -1.06 -10.96
N LEU A 323 14.86 -1.15 -9.74
CA LEU A 323 16.29 -1.22 -9.52
C LEU A 323 16.84 -2.50 -10.16
N LYS A 324 17.69 -2.32 -11.17
CA LYS A 324 18.25 -3.45 -11.92
C LYS A 324 19.04 -4.38 -11.00
N GLY A 325 18.68 -5.65 -11.01
CA GLY A 325 19.30 -6.70 -10.21
C GLY A 325 18.72 -6.89 -8.81
N LEU A 326 17.65 -6.16 -8.44
CA LEU A 326 17.01 -6.31 -7.13
C LEU A 326 16.61 -7.76 -6.84
N GLU A 327 16.16 -8.49 -7.84
CA GLU A 327 15.80 -9.91 -7.75
C GLU A 327 16.95 -10.79 -7.24
N LYS A 328 18.20 -10.43 -7.53
CA LYS A 328 19.39 -11.16 -7.06
C LYS A 328 19.61 -11.04 -5.54
N ILE A 329 19.05 -10.01 -4.92
CA ILE A 329 19.07 -9.84 -3.46
C ILE A 329 17.85 -10.50 -2.82
N VAL A 330 16.67 -10.38 -3.46
CA VAL A 330 15.42 -10.90 -2.91
C VAL A 330 15.36 -12.43 -2.98
N ALA A 331 15.63 -13.02 -4.14
CA ALA A 331 15.47 -14.45 -4.37
C ALA A 331 16.26 -15.35 -3.39
N PRO A 332 17.52 -15.07 -3.03
CA PRO A 332 18.24 -15.88 -2.06
C PRO A 332 17.68 -15.84 -0.64
N LYS A 333 16.97 -14.79 -0.29
CA LYS A 333 16.33 -14.63 1.03
C LYS A 333 15.03 -15.46 1.14
N PHE A 334 14.41 -15.78 0.01
CA PHE A 334 13.15 -16.53 -0.08
C PHE A 334 13.26 -17.71 -1.06
N PRO A 335 14.12 -18.71 -0.79
CA PRO A 335 14.53 -19.71 -1.78
C PRO A 335 13.42 -20.67 -2.23
N LYS A 336 12.27 -20.69 -1.54
CA LYS A 336 11.13 -21.57 -1.87
C LYS A 336 9.93 -20.79 -2.42
N VAL A 337 10.12 -19.52 -2.76
CA VAL A 337 9.04 -18.61 -3.17
C VAL A 337 9.26 -18.16 -4.61
N SER A 338 8.19 -18.04 -5.39
CA SER A 338 8.23 -17.57 -6.79
C SER A 338 8.06 -16.06 -6.91
#